data_d9adc1521369dfe665d5db23394d725b
#
_entry.id   d9adc1521369dfe665d5db23394d725b
#
_cell.length_a   1.000
_cell.length_b   1.000
_cell.length_c   1.000
_cell.angle_alpha   90.00
_cell.angle_beta   90.00
_cell.angle_gamma   90.00
#
_symmetry.space_group_name_H-M   'P 1'
#
loop_
_entity.id
_entity.type
_entity.pdbx_description
1 polymer ?
#
loop_
_entity_poly.entity_id
_entity_poly.type
_entity_poly.pdbx_seq_one_letter_code
_entity_poly.pdbx_strand_id
1 'polypeptide(L)'
;MALVGSSGAGKSTFADLIPRFYDVSSGEIIIDGIDIRKLTVENLRSLMGIVSQDTILFNDTVAHNISYGLPEAGIDEIRQAAKTANALEFIDNLPNGFDTIIGEKGTRLSGGQRQRISIARALLKNPDILILDEATSALDTESERKVQEAIDTLVQNRTVIVIAHRLSTITKADQIIVLDEGKIVESGTHEKLLEINGKYKHLYNIQFGGSGK
;
A
#
# COMPACT_ATOMS: atom_id res chain seq x y z
N MET A 1 0.27 8.33 7.98
CA MET A 1 -0.07 7.62 9.23
C MET A 1 0.37 6.17 9.12
N ALA A 2 1.00 5.60 10.15
CA ALA A 2 1.41 4.19 10.18
C ALA A 2 0.62 3.41 11.24
N LEU A 3 0.12 2.22 10.87
CA LEU A 3 -0.52 1.26 11.78
C LEU A 3 0.51 0.22 12.23
N VAL A 4 0.71 0.10 13.53
CA VAL A 4 1.66 -0.83 14.15
C VAL A 4 0.92 -1.71 15.16
N GLY A 5 1.35 -2.96 15.31
CA GLY A 5 0.75 -3.91 16.25
C GLY A 5 1.16 -5.34 15.93
N SER A 6 0.97 -6.25 16.87
CA SER A 6 1.22 -7.67 16.69
C SER A 6 0.33 -8.28 15.58
N SER A 7 0.65 -9.48 15.12
CA SER A 7 -0.25 -10.23 14.24
C SER A 7 -1.59 -10.43 14.95
N GLY A 8 -2.72 -10.24 14.23
CA GLY A 8 -4.05 -10.32 14.81
C GLY A 8 -4.52 -9.07 15.59
N ALA A 9 -3.71 -8.02 15.72
CA ALA A 9 -4.09 -6.81 16.47
C ALA A 9 -5.24 -5.99 15.82
N GLY A 10 -5.69 -6.34 14.59
CA GLY A 10 -6.79 -5.67 13.90
C GLY A 10 -6.36 -4.64 12.85
N LYS A 11 -5.06 -4.59 12.47
CA LYS A 11 -4.55 -3.61 11.50
C LYS A 11 -5.22 -3.70 10.12
N SER A 12 -5.31 -4.89 9.55
CA SER A 12 -5.96 -5.11 8.25
C SER A 12 -7.47 -4.81 8.33
N THR A 13 -8.14 -5.22 9.41
CA THR A 13 -9.56 -4.88 9.62
C THR A 13 -9.76 -3.37 9.68
N PHE A 14 -8.87 -2.64 10.37
CA PHE A 14 -8.93 -1.17 10.40
C PHE A 14 -8.77 -0.58 8.98
N ALA A 15 -7.80 -1.09 8.22
CA ALA A 15 -7.57 -0.62 6.84
C ALA A 15 -8.75 -0.94 5.92
N ASP A 16 -9.42 -2.08 6.10
CA ASP A 16 -10.58 -2.52 5.31
C ASP A 16 -11.87 -1.74 5.58
N LEU A 17 -11.98 -1.12 6.75
CA LEU A 17 -13.12 -0.25 7.08
C LEU A 17 -13.11 1.06 6.28
N ILE A 18 -11.93 1.57 5.90
CA ILE A 18 -11.79 2.86 5.22
C ILE A 18 -12.39 2.82 3.80
N PRO A 19 -12.09 1.81 2.93
CA PRO A 19 -12.73 1.65 1.63
C PRO A 19 -14.14 1.04 1.72
N ARG A 20 -14.66 0.91 2.95
CA ARG A 20 -15.98 0.37 3.24
C ARG A 20 -16.17 -1.03 2.65
N PHE A 21 -15.22 -1.94 2.92
CA PHE A 21 -15.44 -3.36 2.68
C PHE A 21 -16.39 -3.94 3.72
N TYR A 22 -16.45 -3.31 4.90
CA TYR A 22 -17.40 -3.58 5.98
C TYR A 22 -17.91 -2.26 6.54
N ASP A 23 -19.16 -2.19 6.94
CA ASP A 23 -19.70 -1.05 7.69
C ASP A 23 -19.35 -1.17 9.17
N VAL A 24 -19.10 -0.04 9.83
CA VAL A 24 -18.91 0.00 11.28
C VAL A 24 -20.23 -0.30 11.99
N SER A 25 -20.19 -1.12 13.03
CA SER A 25 -21.36 -1.44 13.85
C SER A 25 -21.75 -0.30 14.81
N SER A 26 -20.80 0.57 15.16
CA SER A 26 -21.02 1.79 15.96
C SER A 26 -19.96 2.82 15.62
N GLY A 27 -20.24 4.09 15.91
CA GLY A 27 -19.39 5.20 15.50
C GLY A 27 -19.53 5.55 14.03
N GLU A 28 -18.56 6.31 13.51
CA GLU A 28 -18.55 6.78 12.12
C GLU A 28 -17.11 6.96 11.61
N ILE A 29 -16.95 6.86 10.29
CA ILE A 29 -15.71 7.21 9.60
C ILE A 29 -16.01 8.42 8.72
N ILE A 30 -15.24 9.48 8.92
CA ILE A 30 -15.45 10.76 8.26
C ILE A 30 -14.27 11.07 7.34
N ILE A 31 -14.54 11.43 6.09
CA ILE A 31 -13.58 11.96 5.12
C ILE A 31 -14.05 13.36 4.72
N ASP A 32 -13.21 14.36 4.94
CA ASP A 32 -13.51 15.77 4.65
C ASP A 32 -14.86 16.24 5.21
N GLY A 33 -15.20 15.81 6.44
CA GLY A 33 -16.45 16.19 7.12
C GLY A 33 -17.68 15.38 6.67
N ILE A 34 -17.54 14.39 5.80
CA ILE A 34 -18.62 13.55 5.29
C ILE A 34 -18.47 12.13 5.81
N ASP A 35 -19.52 11.60 6.49
CA ASP A 35 -19.58 10.18 6.85
C ASP A 35 -19.55 9.32 5.57
N ILE A 36 -18.63 8.36 5.50
CA ILE A 36 -18.46 7.51 4.32
C ILE A 36 -19.72 6.73 3.94
N ARG A 37 -20.64 6.50 4.87
CA ARG A 37 -21.93 5.85 4.61
C ARG A 37 -22.88 6.71 3.77
N LYS A 38 -22.66 8.04 3.70
CA LYS A 38 -23.42 8.99 2.86
C LYS A 38 -22.91 9.04 1.42
N LEU A 39 -21.75 8.46 1.15
CA LEU A 39 -21.17 8.36 -0.19
C LEU A 39 -21.60 7.05 -0.85
N THR A 40 -21.70 7.05 -2.18
CA THR A 40 -21.74 5.78 -2.92
C THR A 40 -20.40 5.09 -2.79
N VAL A 41 -20.40 3.77 -2.80
CA VAL A 41 -19.15 2.97 -2.70
C VAL A 41 -18.19 3.30 -3.85
N GLU A 42 -18.74 3.57 -5.03
CA GLU A 42 -17.98 3.97 -6.21
C GLU A 42 -17.26 5.31 -5.97
N ASN A 43 -17.98 6.35 -5.54
CA ASN A 43 -17.39 7.66 -5.25
C ASN A 43 -16.38 7.59 -4.12
N LEU A 44 -16.65 6.82 -3.06
CA LEU A 44 -15.70 6.62 -1.97
C LEU A 44 -14.41 5.97 -2.47
N ARG A 45 -14.51 4.87 -3.22
CA ARG A 45 -13.36 4.11 -3.70
C ARG A 45 -12.62 4.79 -4.85
N SER A 46 -13.25 5.72 -5.57
CA SER A 46 -12.55 6.54 -6.57
C SER A 46 -11.46 7.42 -5.93
N LEU A 47 -11.67 7.89 -4.70
CA LEU A 47 -10.68 8.67 -3.93
C LEU A 47 -9.49 7.85 -3.44
N MET A 48 -9.57 6.51 -3.51
CA MET A 48 -8.61 5.63 -2.83
C MET A 48 -7.81 4.77 -3.80
N GLY A 49 -6.54 4.57 -3.49
CA GLY A 49 -5.68 3.54 -4.07
C GLY A 49 -5.27 2.54 -3.00
N ILE A 50 -5.31 1.26 -3.33
CA ILE A 50 -4.91 0.19 -2.42
C ILE A 50 -3.75 -0.59 -3.05
N VAL A 51 -2.65 -0.70 -2.33
CA VAL A 51 -1.53 -1.58 -2.68
C VAL A 51 -1.43 -2.61 -1.56
N SER A 52 -1.93 -3.81 -1.83
CA SER A 52 -1.96 -4.93 -0.88
C SER A 52 -0.68 -5.74 -0.93
N GLN A 53 -0.40 -6.44 0.17
CA GLN A 53 0.67 -7.43 0.28
C GLN A 53 0.54 -8.51 -0.80
N ASP A 54 -0.65 -9.10 -0.91
CA ASP A 54 -1.00 -10.04 -1.96
C ASP A 54 -1.46 -9.26 -3.19
N THR A 55 -0.57 -9.10 -4.15
CA THR A 55 -0.86 -8.37 -5.37
C THR A 55 -1.89 -9.11 -6.22
N ILE A 56 -3.08 -8.52 -6.39
CA ILE A 56 -4.13 -9.05 -7.25
C ILE A 56 -3.88 -8.60 -8.68
N LEU A 57 -3.47 -9.54 -9.54
CA LEU A 57 -3.35 -9.37 -10.99
C LEU A 57 -4.26 -10.34 -11.71
N PHE A 58 -4.81 -9.88 -12.82
CA PHE A 58 -5.74 -10.65 -13.65
C PHE A 58 -4.99 -11.37 -14.77
N ASN A 59 -5.54 -12.48 -15.23
CA ASN A 59 -5.04 -13.20 -16.40
C ASN A 59 -5.36 -12.41 -17.67
N ASP A 60 -4.64 -11.31 -17.85
CA ASP A 60 -4.82 -10.35 -18.94
C ASP A 60 -3.47 -9.72 -19.29
N THR A 61 -3.45 -8.76 -20.19
CA THR A 61 -2.25 -8.03 -20.58
C THR A 61 -1.69 -7.19 -19.45
N VAL A 62 -0.41 -6.84 -19.54
CA VAL A 62 0.24 -5.89 -18.64
C VAL A 62 -0.49 -4.55 -18.67
N ALA A 63 -0.81 -4.04 -19.87
CA ALA A 63 -1.53 -2.77 -20.05
C ALA A 63 -2.86 -2.78 -19.30
N HIS A 64 -3.69 -3.79 -19.50
CA HIS A 64 -4.99 -3.90 -18.83
C HIS A 64 -4.84 -4.02 -17.30
N ASN A 65 -3.84 -4.74 -16.82
CA ASN A 65 -3.56 -4.80 -15.38
C ASN A 65 -3.18 -3.44 -14.78
N ILE A 66 -2.44 -2.61 -15.50
CA ILE A 66 -2.08 -1.26 -15.03
C ILE A 66 -3.29 -0.32 -15.11
N SER A 67 -4.06 -0.36 -16.20
CA SER A 67 -5.24 0.49 -16.42
C SER A 67 -6.52 -0.04 -15.78
N TYR A 68 -6.45 -1.10 -14.96
CA TYR A 68 -7.62 -1.69 -14.35
C TYR A 68 -8.47 -0.67 -13.56
N GLY A 69 -9.73 -0.55 -13.95
CA GLY A 69 -10.66 0.46 -13.41
C GLY A 69 -10.59 1.82 -14.11
N LEU A 70 -9.75 1.99 -15.13
CA LEU A 70 -9.58 3.20 -15.92
C LEU A 70 -9.57 2.84 -17.43
N PRO A 71 -10.72 2.44 -18.02
CA PRO A 71 -10.76 1.93 -19.39
C PRO A 71 -10.39 2.95 -20.46
N GLU A 72 -10.49 4.26 -20.13
CA GLU A 72 -10.16 5.36 -21.04
C GLU A 72 -8.67 5.76 -20.99
N ALA A 73 -7.86 5.13 -20.13
CA ALA A 73 -6.44 5.48 -20.01
C ALA A 73 -5.68 5.14 -21.30
N GLY A 74 -4.99 6.14 -21.84
CA GLY A 74 -4.17 5.99 -23.03
C GLY A 74 -2.87 5.22 -22.77
N ILE A 75 -2.31 4.60 -23.83
CA ILE A 75 -1.06 3.82 -23.71
C ILE A 75 0.12 4.67 -23.19
N ASP A 76 0.18 5.96 -23.52
CA ASP A 76 1.23 6.85 -23.06
C ASP A 76 1.15 7.10 -21.55
N GLU A 77 -0.08 7.23 -20.99
CA GLU A 77 -0.31 7.38 -19.56
C GLU A 77 0.07 6.09 -18.82
N ILE A 78 -0.32 4.92 -19.36
CA ILE A 78 0.04 3.60 -18.85
C ILE A 78 1.57 3.43 -18.84
N ARG A 79 2.23 3.82 -19.93
CA ARG A 79 3.69 3.76 -20.06
C ARG A 79 4.39 4.68 -19.06
N GLN A 80 3.87 5.89 -18.85
CA GLN A 80 4.41 6.83 -17.88
C GLN A 80 4.24 6.31 -16.44
N ALA A 81 3.09 5.74 -16.09
CA ALA A 81 2.86 5.11 -14.80
C ALA A 81 3.81 3.92 -14.56
N ALA A 82 4.00 3.07 -15.58
CA ALA A 82 4.95 1.95 -15.53
C ALA A 82 6.39 2.44 -15.34
N LYS A 83 6.78 3.51 -16.01
CA LYS A 83 8.11 4.13 -15.86
C LYS A 83 8.32 4.63 -14.42
N THR A 84 7.36 5.36 -13.88
CA THR A 84 7.42 5.90 -12.52
C THR A 84 7.45 4.79 -11.46
N ALA A 85 6.79 3.64 -11.74
CA ALA A 85 6.83 2.46 -10.89
C ALA A 85 8.09 1.58 -11.06
N ASN A 86 9.12 2.03 -11.79
CA ASN A 86 10.29 1.23 -12.14
C ASN A 86 9.94 -0.10 -12.85
N ALA A 87 8.81 -0.14 -13.57
CA ALA A 87 8.31 -1.33 -14.25
C ALA A 87 8.66 -1.38 -15.74
N LEU A 88 8.94 -0.23 -16.38
CA LEU A 88 9.09 -0.12 -17.82
C LEU A 88 10.18 -1.03 -18.37
N GLU A 89 11.35 -1.07 -17.74
CA GLU A 89 12.49 -1.88 -18.18
C GLU A 89 12.14 -3.38 -18.33
N PHE A 90 11.50 -3.97 -17.33
CA PHE A 90 11.14 -5.38 -17.43
C PHE A 90 9.96 -5.61 -18.38
N ILE A 91 9.01 -4.66 -18.49
CA ILE A 91 7.88 -4.78 -19.43
C ILE A 91 8.39 -4.78 -20.87
N ASP A 92 9.29 -3.87 -21.22
CA ASP A 92 9.87 -3.79 -22.57
C ASP A 92 10.68 -5.06 -22.92
N ASN A 93 11.15 -5.84 -21.93
CA ASN A 93 11.81 -7.13 -22.12
C ASN A 93 10.86 -8.34 -22.18
N LEU A 94 9.55 -8.15 -21.98
CA LEU A 94 8.56 -9.22 -22.18
C LEU A 94 8.32 -9.47 -23.68
N PRO A 95 7.93 -10.68 -24.08
CA PRO A 95 7.78 -11.06 -25.50
C PRO A 95 6.91 -10.12 -26.33
N ASN A 96 5.83 -9.58 -25.75
CA ASN A 96 4.90 -8.65 -26.39
C ASN A 96 4.79 -7.32 -25.60
N GLY A 97 5.80 -6.96 -24.78
CA GLY A 97 5.78 -5.75 -23.99
C GLY A 97 4.49 -5.59 -23.17
N PHE A 98 3.79 -4.48 -23.32
CA PHE A 98 2.53 -4.17 -22.65
C PHE A 98 1.37 -5.11 -23.03
N ASP A 99 1.41 -5.76 -24.19
CA ASP A 99 0.40 -6.71 -24.64
C ASP A 99 0.66 -8.14 -24.16
N THR A 100 1.69 -8.35 -23.35
CA THR A 100 1.99 -9.66 -22.77
C THR A 100 0.92 -10.08 -21.77
N ILE A 101 0.31 -11.25 -21.95
CA ILE A 101 -0.60 -11.88 -20.99
C ILE A 101 0.21 -12.49 -19.86
N ILE A 102 -0.04 -12.04 -18.62
CA ILE A 102 0.78 -12.37 -17.46
C ILE A 102 0.35 -13.63 -16.69
N GLY A 103 -0.71 -14.28 -17.14
CA GLY A 103 -1.24 -15.50 -16.53
C GLY A 103 -2.04 -15.25 -15.24
N GLU A 104 -2.61 -16.32 -14.71
CA GLU A 104 -3.39 -16.31 -13.46
C GLU A 104 -2.55 -15.72 -12.32
N LYS A 105 -3.07 -14.67 -11.65
CA LYS A 105 -2.39 -13.96 -10.56
C LYS A 105 -0.97 -13.49 -10.92
N GLY A 106 -0.67 -13.29 -12.20
CA GLY A 106 0.66 -12.87 -12.66
C GLY A 106 1.76 -13.93 -12.45
N THR A 107 1.43 -15.22 -12.58
CA THR A 107 2.39 -16.33 -12.33
C THR A 107 3.63 -16.31 -13.21
N ARG A 108 3.58 -15.59 -14.34
CA ARG A 108 4.73 -15.40 -15.25
C ARG A 108 5.69 -14.29 -14.81
N LEU A 109 5.39 -13.62 -13.70
CA LEU A 109 6.17 -12.50 -13.19
C LEU A 109 6.79 -12.84 -11.83
N SER A 110 7.95 -12.24 -11.52
CA SER A 110 8.51 -12.29 -10.18
C SER A 110 7.64 -11.50 -9.16
N GLY A 111 7.83 -11.72 -7.87
CA GLY A 111 7.12 -10.99 -6.81
C GLY A 111 7.29 -9.47 -6.95
N GLY A 112 8.52 -9.00 -7.16
CA GLY A 112 8.81 -7.58 -7.34
C GLY A 112 8.24 -6.98 -8.63
N GLN A 113 8.14 -7.77 -9.72
CA GLN A 113 7.49 -7.33 -10.95
C GLN A 113 5.98 -7.18 -10.75
N ARG A 114 5.32 -8.14 -10.09
CA ARG A 114 3.88 -8.03 -9.75
C ARG A 114 3.62 -6.79 -8.92
N GLN A 115 4.43 -6.54 -7.89
CA GLN A 115 4.25 -5.40 -7.01
C GLN A 115 4.42 -4.06 -7.75
N ARG A 116 5.40 -3.95 -8.64
CA ARG A 116 5.59 -2.75 -9.48
C ARG A 116 4.43 -2.50 -10.44
N ILE A 117 3.78 -3.53 -10.98
CA ILE A 117 2.55 -3.38 -11.76
C ILE A 117 1.41 -2.85 -10.87
N SER A 118 1.26 -3.36 -9.65
CA SER A 118 0.26 -2.84 -8.70
C SER A 118 0.50 -1.38 -8.33
N ILE A 119 1.77 -0.99 -8.14
CA ILE A 119 2.16 0.40 -7.89
C ILE A 119 1.87 1.26 -9.13
N ALA A 120 2.18 0.78 -10.35
CA ALA A 120 1.86 1.48 -11.59
C ALA A 120 0.35 1.73 -11.74
N ARG A 121 -0.49 0.73 -11.39
CA ARG A 121 -1.95 0.88 -11.32
C ARG A 121 -2.37 2.00 -10.36
N ALA A 122 -1.78 2.04 -9.16
CA ALA A 122 -2.07 3.07 -8.18
C ALA A 122 -1.59 4.46 -8.64
N LEU A 123 -0.42 4.55 -9.28
CA LEU A 123 0.11 5.79 -9.87
C LEU A 123 -0.80 6.32 -10.99
N LEU A 124 -1.26 5.44 -11.89
CA LEU A 124 -2.16 5.81 -12.98
C LEU A 124 -3.50 6.34 -12.45
N LYS A 125 -4.03 5.70 -11.42
CA LYS A 125 -5.27 6.13 -10.77
C LYS A 125 -5.13 7.47 -10.07
N ASN A 126 -3.93 7.84 -9.60
CA ASN A 126 -3.60 9.08 -8.92
C ASN A 126 -4.57 9.46 -7.76
N PRO A 127 -4.80 8.61 -6.77
CA PRO A 127 -5.79 8.81 -5.72
C PRO A 127 -5.29 9.80 -4.66
N ASP A 128 -6.23 10.48 -3.96
CA ASP A 128 -5.92 11.37 -2.83
C ASP A 128 -5.54 10.58 -1.56
N ILE A 129 -6.09 9.38 -1.40
CA ILE A 129 -5.88 8.51 -0.24
C ILE A 129 -5.22 7.21 -0.70
N LEU A 130 -4.14 6.82 -0.04
CA LEU A 130 -3.45 5.57 -0.27
C LEU A 130 -3.52 4.67 0.96
N ILE A 131 -3.88 3.42 0.73
CA ILE A 131 -3.80 2.35 1.73
C ILE A 131 -2.73 1.38 1.26
N LEU A 132 -1.65 1.27 2.04
CA LEU A 132 -0.52 0.40 1.74
C LEU A 132 -0.45 -0.71 2.77
N ASP A 133 -0.46 -1.96 2.32
CA ASP A 133 -0.10 -3.10 3.15
C ASP A 133 1.32 -3.54 2.74
N GLU A 134 2.29 -3.19 3.56
CA GLU A 134 3.71 -3.34 3.27
C GLU A 134 4.18 -4.76 3.55
N ALA A 135 4.23 -5.63 2.55
CA ALA A 135 4.97 -6.86 2.64
C ALA A 135 5.92 -7.03 1.44
N THR A 136 7.17 -6.77 1.70
CA THR A 136 8.26 -6.98 0.73
C THR A 136 9.21 -8.08 1.19
N SER A 137 8.84 -8.86 2.19
CA SER A 137 9.69 -9.84 2.89
C SER A 137 10.17 -11.02 2.03
N ALA A 138 9.72 -11.12 0.77
CA ALA A 138 10.07 -12.21 -0.14
C ALA A 138 10.78 -11.73 -1.42
N LEU A 139 11.26 -10.48 -1.46
CA LEU A 139 11.93 -9.92 -2.64
C LEU A 139 13.46 -10.00 -2.48
N ASP A 140 14.16 -10.16 -3.60
CA ASP A 140 15.59 -9.93 -3.65
C ASP A 140 15.92 -8.44 -3.44
N THR A 141 17.15 -8.14 -3.01
CA THR A 141 17.57 -6.79 -2.61
C THR A 141 17.40 -5.74 -3.72
N GLU A 142 17.63 -6.10 -4.99
CA GLU A 142 17.47 -5.16 -6.11
C GLU A 142 16.00 -4.87 -6.39
N SER A 143 15.16 -5.91 -6.43
CA SER A 143 13.71 -5.77 -6.59
C SER A 143 13.10 -4.96 -5.45
N GLU A 144 13.55 -5.20 -4.22
CA GLU A 144 13.13 -4.46 -3.03
C GLU A 144 13.45 -2.96 -3.16
N ARG A 145 14.65 -2.60 -3.59
CA ARG A 145 15.04 -1.21 -3.81
C ARG A 145 14.17 -0.53 -4.86
N LYS A 146 13.96 -1.17 -6.03
CA LYS A 146 13.12 -0.64 -7.12
C LYS A 146 11.66 -0.45 -6.67
N VAL A 147 11.12 -1.36 -5.87
CA VAL A 147 9.77 -1.26 -5.29
C VAL A 147 9.69 -0.11 -4.28
N GLN A 148 10.71 0.04 -3.41
CA GLN A 148 10.73 1.11 -2.42
C GLN A 148 10.80 2.50 -3.06
N GLU A 149 11.64 2.69 -4.08
CA GLU A 149 11.70 3.93 -4.85
C GLU A 149 10.35 4.29 -5.49
N ALA A 150 9.64 3.28 -6.01
CA ALA A 150 8.31 3.47 -6.58
C ALA A 150 7.27 3.86 -5.50
N ILE A 151 7.32 3.23 -4.32
CA ILE A 151 6.48 3.59 -3.17
C ILE A 151 6.80 5.01 -2.70
N ASP A 152 8.07 5.37 -2.54
CA ASP A 152 8.49 6.70 -2.10
C ASP A 152 7.98 7.80 -3.05
N THR A 153 7.85 7.51 -4.34
CA THR A 153 7.22 8.40 -5.32
C THR A 153 5.71 8.41 -5.19
N LEU A 154 5.09 7.24 -5.00
CA LEU A 154 3.64 7.09 -4.91
C LEU A 154 3.05 7.82 -3.70
N VAL A 155 3.75 7.88 -2.57
CA VAL A 155 3.23 8.49 -1.32
C VAL A 155 3.27 10.01 -1.29
N GLN A 156 3.96 10.67 -2.23
CA GLN A 156 4.13 12.12 -2.24
C GLN A 156 2.80 12.85 -2.41
N ASN A 157 2.57 13.89 -1.58
CA ASN A 157 1.41 14.78 -1.63
C ASN A 157 0.06 14.05 -1.47
N ARG A 158 0.00 12.97 -0.71
CA ARG A 158 -1.21 12.18 -0.48
C ARG A 158 -1.42 11.87 0.99
N THR A 159 -2.68 11.61 1.35
CA THR A 159 -3.00 11.01 2.63
C THR A 159 -2.68 9.51 2.57
N VAL A 160 -1.69 9.07 3.36
CA VAL A 160 -1.22 7.68 3.33
C VAL A 160 -1.53 6.99 4.65
N ILE A 161 -2.16 5.84 4.55
CA ILE A 161 -2.36 4.90 5.66
C ILE A 161 -1.57 3.64 5.31
N VAL A 162 -0.59 3.31 6.14
CA VAL A 162 0.27 2.17 5.89
C VAL A 162 0.22 1.17 7.05
N ILE A 163 -0.02 -0.10 6.73
CA ILE A 163 0.24 -1.21 7.66
C ILE A 163 1.74 -1.46 7.60
N ALA A 164 2.45 -0.90 8.56
CA ALA A 164 3.90 -0.81 8.48
C ALA A 164 4.59 -2.07 9.04
N HIS A 165 5.43 -2.65 8.21
CA HIS A 165 6.32 -3.76 8.54
C HIS A 165 7.80 -3.37 8.48
N ARG A 166 8.10 -2.13 8.02
CA ARG A 166 9.46 -1.61 7.90
C ARG A 166 9.72 -0.45 8.84
N LEU A 167 10.91 -0.46 9.42
CA LEU A 167 11.37 0.63 10.29
C LEU A 167 11.37 1.98 9.57
N SER A 168 11.86 2.02 8.34
CA SER A 168 11.96 3.26 7.54
C SER A 168 10.61 3.92 7.28
N THR A 169 9.55 3.15 7.15
CA THR A 169 8.18 3.66 6.98
C THR A 169 7.61 4.16 8.29
N ILE A 170 7.85 3.41 9.38
CA ILE A 170 7.36 3.79 10.72
C ILE A 170 8.01 5.09 11.18
N THR A 171 9.33 5.22 11.05
CA THR A 171 10.07 6.40 11.53
C THR A 171 9.78 7.69 10.77
N LYS A 172 9.35 7.57 9.50
CA LYS A 172 8.99 8.72 8.65
C LYS A 172 7.52 9.12 8.75
N ALA A 173 6.69 8.36 9.47
CA ALA A 173 5.27 8.64 9.56
C ALA A 173 4.99 9.84 10.49
N ASP A 174 4.15 10.78 10.04
CA ASP A 174 3.71 11.93 10.84
C ASP A 174 2.95 11.48 12.09
N GLN A 175 2.25 10.35 12.00
CA GLN A 175 1.51 9.75 13.09
C GLN A 175 1.62 8.23 13.04
N ILE A 176 1.87 7.62 14.19
CA ILE A 176 1.84 6.18 14.42
C ILE A 176 0.67 5.87 15.31
N ILE A 177 -0.10 4.86 14.96
CA ILE A 177 -1.19 4.30 15.77
C ILE A 177 -0.83 2.87 16.12
N VAL A 178 -0.79 2.58 17.41
CA VAL A 178 -0.51 1.24 17.93
C VAL A 178 -1.82 0.55 18.26
N LEU A 179 -2.06 -0.55 17.57
CA LEU A 179 -3.23 -1.41 17.77
C LEU A 179 -2.85 -2.64 18.61
N ASP A 180 -3.70 -2.96 19.57
CA ASP A 180 -3.63 -4.19 20.37
C ASP A 180 -5.05 -4.69 20.67
N GLU A 181 -5.34 -5.95 20.33
CA GLU A 181 -6.66 -6.57 20.50
C GLU A 181 -7.83 -5.71 19.97
N GLY A 182 -7.65 -5.10 18.80
CA GLY A 182 -8.67 -4.25 18.15
C GLY A 182 -8.85 -2.86 18.78
N LYS A 183 -7.97 -2.44 19.71
CA LYS A 183 -8.03 -1.13 20.37
C LYS A 183 -6.79 -0.30 20.03
N ILE A 184 -6.97 1.01 19.94
CA ILE A 184 -5.84 1.94 19.90
C ILE A 184 -5.33 2.11 21.32
N VAL A 185 -4.10 1.65 21.58
CA VAL A 185 -3.47 1.70 22.90
C VAL A 185 -2.47 2.85 23.02
N GLU A 186 -1.83 3.25 21.91
CA GLU A 186 -0.90 4.38 21.86
C GLU A 186 -1.03 5.10 20.52
N SER A 187 -0.76 6.42 20.51
CA SER A 187 -0.65 7.18 19.27
C SER A 187 0.32 8.36 19.43
N GLY A 188 1.11 8.66 18.40
CA GLY A 188 2.09 9.75 18.43
C GLY A 188 3.12 9.66 17.33
N THR A 189 4.18 10.46 17.42
CA THR A 189 5.37 10.34 16.56
C THR A 189 6.29 9.23 17.07
N HIS A 190 7.22 8.81 16.24
CA HIS A 190 8.23 7.81 16.59
C HIS A 190 8.96 8.15 17.89
N GLU A 191 9.46 9.40 18.01
CA GLU A 191 10.22 9.87 19.14
C GLU A 191 9.40 9.84 20.43
N LYS A 192 8.17 10.40 20.39
CA LYS A 192 7.27 10.44 21.55
C LYS A 192 6.92 9.03 22.05
N LEU A 193 6.64 8.11 21.13
CA LEU A 193 6.29 6.74 21.50
C LEU A 193 7.48 5.95 22.06
N LEU A 194 8.71 6.25 21.65
CA LEU A 194 9.92 5.68 22.27
C LEU A 194 10.12 6.19 23.71
N GLU A 195 9.82 7.49 23.98
CA GLU A 195 9.92 8.09 25.31
C GLU A 195 8.90 7.51 26.30
N ILE A 196 7.67 7.24 25.85
CA ILE A 196 6.60 6.61 26.65
C ILE A 196 7.03 5.25 27.20
N ASN A 197 7.93 4.54 26.50
CA ASN A 197 8.41 3.22 26.88
C ASN A 197 7.29 2.18 27.03
N GLY A 198 6.28 2.28 26.18
CA GLY A 198 5.08 1.45 26.18
C GLY A 198 5.11 0.31 25.17
N LYS A 199 3.93 -0.05 24.66
CA LYS A 199 3.74 -1.15 23.69
C LYS A 199 4.52 -0.91 22.40
N TYR A 200 4.54 0.34 21.90
CA TYR A 200 5.31 0.69 20.71
C TYR A 200 6.80 0.35 20.85
N LYS A 201 7.41 0.80 21.94
CA LYS A 201 8.84 0.54 22.17
C LYS A 201 9.13 -0.94 22.33
N HIS A 202 8.24 -1.68 22.95
CA HIS A 202 8.36 -3.13 23.06
C HIS A 202 8.35 -3.79 21.66
N LEU A 203 7.38 -3.45 20.80
CA LEU A 203 7.29 -3.94 19.42
C LEU A 203 8.51 -3.52 18.58
N TYR A 204 8.95 -2.26 18.75
CA TYR A 204 10.14 -1.75 18.09
C TYR A 204 11.39 -2.55 18.45
N ASN A 205 11.61 -2.84 19.74
CA ASN A 205 12.76 -3.61 20.19
C ASN A 205 12.73 -5.06 19.70
N ILE A 206 11.57 -5.70 19.65
CA ILE A 206 11.43 -7.07 19.13
C ILE A 206 11.72 -7.10 17.62
N GLN A 207 11.20 -6.15 16.88
CA GLN A 207 11.23 -6.19 15.42
C GLN A 207 12.55 -5.62 14.85
N PHE A 208 13.15 -4.66 15.51
CA PHE A 208 14.30 -3.89 15.03
C PHE A 208 15.47 -3.78 16.02
N GLY A 209 15.24 -4.04 17.30
CA GLY A 209 16.25 -3.90 18.37
C GLY A 209 17.37 -4.93 18.37
N GLY A 210 17.26 -5.98 17.55
CA GLY A 210 18.28 -7.00 17.38
C GLY A 210 19.41 -6.68 16.38
N SER A 211 19.34 -5.52 15.70
CA SER A 211 20.30 -5.13 14.65
C SER A 211 21.47 -4.27 15.14
N GLY A 212 21.65 -4.16 16.45
CA GLY A 212 22.71 -3.37 17.09
C GLY A 212 23.65 -4.20 17.95
N LYS A 213 24.40 -5.15 17.32
CA LYS A 213 25.68 -5.65 17.82
C LYS A 213 26.64 -5.87 16.66
#